data_a648298144e3f0067857073bf8cb4ec9
#
_entry.id   a648298144e3f0067857073bf8cb4ec9
#
_cell.length_a   1.000
_cell.length_b   1.000
_cell.length_c   1.000
_cell.angle_alpha   90.00
_cell.angle_beta   90.00
_cell.angle_gamma   90.00
#
_symmetry.space_group_name_H-M   'P 1'
#
loop_
_entity.id
_entity.type
_entity.pdbx_description
1 polymer ?
#
loop_
_entity_poly.entity_id
_entity_poly.type
_entity_poly.pdbx_seq_one_letter_code
_entity_poly.pdbx_strand_id
1 'polypeptide(L)'
;VDRLVGSEMCIRDSLKKAIMLSFRIYPMDNLSGPYSSWYDKAHLLKGKTANWTKEQHEAAGFRMTPNSPVRPGSFIGKNAVLMPCYVNIGAYIGAGTMMDTFSRAGSCCQIGENCHISAGSGIGGVLEPAQALPTIIEDNVFVGAMSEVVEGVIVGEGSVLSMGCYIGQSTKIVNRSNGEITKGRVPPYSVVVPG
;
A
#
# COMPACT_ATOMS: atom_id res chain seq x y z
N VAL A 1 5.89 -10.81 12.98
CA VAL A 1 4.78 -10.90 12.02
C VAL A 1 5.35 -11.64 10.83
N ASP A 2 5.06 -12.94 10.74
CA ASP A 2 5.56 -13.78 9.68
C ASP A 2 5.01 -13.31 8.33
N ARG A 3 5.89 -13.28 7.38
CA ARG A 3 5.68 -12.88 6.00
C ARG A 3 4.69 -13.85 5.36
N LEU A 4 3.54 -13.34 4.97
CA LEU A 4 2.61 -14.08 4.11
C LEU A 4 2.96 -13.78 2.65
N VAL A 5 4.06 -14.35 2.18
CA VAL A 5 4.47 -14.31 0.77
C VAL A 5 4.13 -15.66 0.15
N GLY A 6 3.37 -15.63 -0.92
CA GLY A 6 2.86 -16.81 -1.62
C GLY A 6 1.35 -16.73 -1.80
N SER A 7 0.72 -17.77 -2.29
CA SER A 7 -0.72 -17.86 -2.55
C SER A 7 -1.65 -17.60 -1.34
N GLU A 8 -1.07 -17.24 -0.21
CA GLU A 8 -1.76 -16.97 1.07
C GLU A 8 -1.63 -15.51 1.55
N MET A 9 -1.21 -14.57 0.71
CA MET A 9 -1.27 -13.15 1.06
C MET A 9 -2.73 -12.71 1.12
N CYS A 10 -3.39 -12.98 2.24
CA CYS A 10 -4.71 -12.44 2.51
C CYS A 10 -4.75 -11.86 3.93
N ILE A 11 -5.41 -10.73 4.08
CA ILE A 11 -5.75 -10.24 5.41
C ILE A 11 -6.88 -11.09 5.95
N ARG A 12 -6.67 -11.66 7.14
CA ARG A 12 -7.72 -12.40 7.83
C ARG A 12 -8.95 -11.51 7.99
N ASP A 13 -10.11 -12.02 7.64
CA ASP A 13 -11.39 -11.30 7.78
C ASP A 13 -11.60 -10.72 9.18
N SER A 14 -11.12 -11.41 10.21
CA SER A 14 -11.16 -10.93 11.59
C SER A 14 -10.38 -9.63 11.78
N LEU A 15 -9.23 -9.47 11.12
CA LEU A 15 -8.43 -8.25 11.20
C LEU A 15 -9.14 -7.08 10.47
N LYS A 16 -9.67 -7.30 9.27
CA LYS A 16 -10.48 -6.27 8.57
C LYS A 16 -11.68 -5.84 9.40
N LYS A 17 -12.42 -6.81 9.97
CA LYS A 17 -13.55 -6.52 10.85
C LYS A 17 -13.13 -5.73 12.09
N ALA A 18 -11.99 -6.07 12.69
CA ALA A 18 -11.46 -5.32 13.84
C ALA A 18 -11.10 -3.87 13.47
N ILE A 19 -10.47 -3.65 12.32
CA ILE A 19 -10.17 -2.30 11.81
C ILE A 19 -11.47 -1.53 11.56
N MET A 20 -12.44 -2.10 10.86
CA MET A 20 -13.74 -1.46 10.60
C MET A 20 -14.49 -1.13 11.91
N LEU A 21 -14.43 -2.04 12.90
CA LEU A 21 -15.04 -1.83 14.21
C LEU A 21 -14.35 -0.69 14.97
N SER A 22 -13.03 -0.56 14.86
CA SER A 22 -12.27 0.52 15.51
C SER A 22 -12.77 1.90 15.09
N PHE A 23 -13.14 2.10 13.83
CA PHE A 23 -13.73 3.37 13.35
C PHE A 23 -15.09 3.69 14.00
N ARG A 24 -15.80 2.69 14.50
CA ARG A 24 -17.08 2.88 15.23
C ARG A 24 -16.88 3.06 16.72
N ILE A 25 -15.92 2.37 17.32
CA ILE A 25 -15.67 2.37 18.76
C ILE A 25 -14.95 3.64 19.21
N TYR A 26 -13.92 4.06 18.48
CA TYR A 26 -13.14 5.23 18.88
C TYR A 26 -13.87 6.53 18.53
N PRO A 27 -13.90 7.50 19.47
CA PRO A 27 -14.48 8.82 19.21
C PRO A 27 -13.61 9.60 18.21
N MET A 28 -14.19 10.67 17.69
CA MET A 28 -13.43 11.73 17.04
C MET A 28 -12.67 12.52 18.10
N ASP A 29 -11.49 13.00 17.75
CA ASP A 29 -10.64 13.81 18.62
C ASP A 29 -9.86 14.83 17.81
N ASN A 30 -9.25 15.77 18.49
CA ASN A 30 -8.48 16.86 17.91
C ASN A 30 -6.99 16.72 18.26
N LEU A 31 -6.13 16.92 17.29
CA LEU A 31 -4.69 17.06 17.45
C LEU A 31 -4.25 18.41 16.91
N SER A 32 -3.77 19.29 17.80
CA SER A 32 -3.20 20.59 17.41
C SER A 32 -1.72 20.48 17.13
N GLY A 33 -1.29 21.07 16.05
CA GLY A 33 0.12 21.26 15.67
C GLY A 33 0.46 22.74 15.54
N PRO A 34 1.71 23.08 15.25
CA PRO A 34 2.18 24.49 15.23
C PRO A 34 1.52 25.33 14.13
N TYR A 35 1.05 24.72 13.04
CA TYR A 35 0.51 25.45 11.89
C TYR A 35 -0.91 25.00 11.51
N SER A 36 -1.42 23.95 12.12
CA SER A 36 -2.72 23.38 11.77
C SER A 36 -3.27 22.53 12.92
N SER A 37 -4.55 22.19 12.82
CA SER A 37 -5.17 21.16 13.66
C SER A 37 -5.84 20.13 12.78
N TRP A 38 -5.89 18.91 13.26
CA TRP A 38 -6.50 17.77 12.58
C TRP A 38 -7.63 17.21 13.46
N TYR A 39 -8.66 16.70 12.84
CA TYR A 39 -9.81 16.10 13.49
C TYR A 39 -10.15 14.77 12.83
N ASP A 40 -9.88 13.68 13.54
CA ASP A 40 -10.06 12.31 13.03
C ASP A 40 -10.33 11.37 14.21
N LYS A 41 -10.47 10.09 13.94
CA LYS A 41 -10.58 9.06 14.98
C LYS A 41 -9.36 9.10 15.90
N ALA A 42 -9.60 9.16 17.22
CA ALA A 42 -8.56 9.36 18.24
C ALA A 42 -7.34 8.42 18.09
N HIS A 43 -7.57 7.15 17.75
CA HIS A 43 -6.50 6.17 17.59
C HIS A 43 -5.69 6.33 16.28
N LEU A 44 -6.15 7.15 15.34
CA LEU A 44 -5.50 7.40 14.04
C LEU A 44 -4.83 8.77 13.94
N LEU A 45 -5.15 9.70 14.86
CA LEU A 45 -4.65 11.07 14.82
C LEU A 45 -3.14 11.18 14.92
N LYS A 46 -2.52 10.34 15.75
CA LYS A 46 -1.06 10.28 15.84
C LYS A 46 -0.53 9.28 14.82
N GLY A 47 0.37 9.73 13.97
CA GLY A 47 1.06 8.84 13.04
C GLY A 47 1.81 7.71 13.76
N LYS A 48 2.09 6.64 13.07
CA LYS A 48 2.80 5.44 13.58
C LYS A 48 4.09 5.79 14.37
N THR A 49 4.80 6.81 13.92
CA THR A 49 6.11 7.19 14.45
C THR A 49 6.07 8.44 15.35
N ALA A 50 4.89 8.94 15.71
CA ALA A 50 4.71 10.25 16.33
C ALA A 50 5.50 10.49 17.64
N ASN A 51 5.81 9.41 18.37
CA ASN A 51 6.56 9.50 19.62
C ASN A 51 7.86 8.67 19.58
N TRP A 52 8.36 8.33 18.40
CA TRP A 52 9.55 7.52 18.28
C TRP A 52 10.81 8.33 18.60
N THR A 53 11.71 7.72 19.34
CA THR A 53 13.08 8.23 19.53
C THR A 53 13.93 7.93 18.30
N LYS A 54 15.13 8.53 18.26
CA LYS A 54 16.12 8.25 17.21
C LYS A 54 16.46 6.74 17.16
N GLU A 55 16.68 6.14 18.32
CA GLU A 55 17.01 4.71 18.47
C GLU A 55 15.89 3.81 17.93
N GLN A 56 14.64 4.18 18.12
CA GLN A 56 13.49 3.44 17.59
C GLN A 56 13.43 3.53 16.06
N HIS A 57 13.74 4.70 15.47
CA HIS A 57 13.86 4.85 14.02
C HIS A 57 15.01 4.02 13.46
N GLU A 58 16.18 4.04 14.11
CA GLU A 58 17.35 3.26 13.72
C GLU A 58 17.06 1.74 13.79
N ALA A 59 16.39 1.30 14.84
CA ALA A 59 16.00 -0.11 15.01
C ALA A 59 14.98 -0.56 13.94
N ALA A 60 14.04 0.29 13.60
CA ALA A 60 13.06 0.03 12.53
C ALA A 60 13.71 -0.03 11.15
N GLY A 61 14.75 0.77 10.93
CA GLY A 61 15.65 0.68 9.78
C GLY A 61 15.05 1.13 8.45
N PHE A 62 13.97 1.91 8.43
CA PHE A 62 13.43 2.54 7.22
C PHE A 62 13.64 4.06 7.24
N ARG A 63 13.66 4.66 6.06
CA ARG A 63 13.75 6.11 5.89
C ARG A 63 12.37 6.70 5.60
N MET A 64 12.02 7.79 6.29
CA MET A 64 10.77 8.51 6.08
C MET A 64 11.06 10.01 6.01
N THR A 65 10.59 10.67 4.95
CA THR A 65 10.72 12.12 4.81
C THR A 65 9.57 12.84 5.54
N PRO A 66 9.71 14.13 5.85
CA PRO A 66 8.59 14.93 6.35
C PRO A 66 7.37 14.84 5.43
N ASN A 67 6.19 15.02 6.02
CA ASN A 67 4.90 14.97 5.31
C ASN A 67 4.57 13.60 4.68
N SER A 68 5.03 12.52 5.31
CA SER A 68 4.65 11.14 4.97
C SER A 68 3.72 10.60 6.05
N PRO A 69 2.40 10.82 5.98
CA PRO A 69 1.48 10.25 6.96
C PRO A 69 1.47 8.72 6.89
N VAL A 70 1.91 8.10 7.98
CA VAL A 70 1.87 6.64 8.16
C VAL A 70 0.92 6.32 9.30
N ARG A 71 -0.22 5.72 9.00
CA ARG A 71 -1.22 5.38 10.02
C ARG A 71 -0.76 4.24 10.93
N PRO A 72 -1.15 4.26 12.22
CA PRO A 72 -0.96 3.12 13.11
C PRO A 72 -1.55 1.84 12.51
N GLY A 73 -0.99 0.68 12.85
CA GLY A 73 -1.44 -0.61 12.31
C GLY A 73 -0.91 -0.95 10.92
N SER A 74 -0.12 -0.08 10.28
CA SER A 74 0.64 -0.42 9.08
C SER A 74 2.00 -1.06 9.43
N PHE A 75 2.60 -1.76 8.48
CA PHE A 75 3.96 -2.32 8.59
C PHE A 75 4.87 -1.70 7.53
N ILE A 76 6.11 -1.36 7.93
CA ILE A 76 7.14 -0.84 7.02
C ILE A 76 8.40 -1.67 7.24
N GLY A 77 8.88 -2.31 6.19
CA GLY A 77 10.08 -3.15 6.18
C GLY A 77 11.37 -2.35 6.28
N LYS A 78 12.46 -3.04 6.64
CA LYS A 78 13.80 -2.44 6.71
C LYS A 78 14.22 -1.93 5.33
N ASN A 79 15.02 -0.86 5.31
CA ASN A 79 15.52 -0.21 4.11
C ASN A 79 14.44 0.32 3.16
N ALA A 80 13.16 0.28 3.56
CA ALA A 80 12.13 0.96 2.80
C ALA A 80 12.33 2.48 2.84
N VAL A 81 11.91 3.15 1.77
CA VAL A 81 11.99 4.61 1.64
C VAL A 81 10.60 5.17 1.41
N LEU A 82 10.17 6.02 2.32
CA LEU A 82 8.92 6.75 2.21
C LEU A 82 9.23 8.22 1.87
N MET A 83 9.07 8.59 0.60
CA MET A 83 9.01 9.99 0.18
C MET A 83 7.67 10.57 0.63
N PRO A 84 7.37 11.87 0.49
CA PRO A 84 6.06 12.38 0.89
C PRO A 84 4.93 11.56 0.27
N CYS A 85 4.46 10.55 1.00
CA CYS A 85 3.47 9.55 0.55
C CYS A 85 2.46 9.29 1.67
N TYR A 86 1.40 8.56 1.38
CA TYR A 86 0.40 8.17 2.36
C TYR A 86 0.36 6.66 2.54
N VAL A 87 0.48 6.19 3.79
CA VAL A 87 0.36 4.76 4.13
C VAL A 87 -0.81 4.57 5.09
N ASN A 88 -1.85 3.88 4.63
CA ASN A 88 -3.08 3.68 5.38
C ASN A 88 -2.96 2.51 6.38
N ILE A 89 -3.94 2.44 7.30
CA ILE A 89 -4.04 1.38 8.30
C ILE A 89 -4.07 -0.02 7.66
N GLY A 90 -3.33 -0.96 8.23
CA GLY A 90 -3.25 -2.34 7.75
C GLY A 90 -2.40 -2.55 6.50
N ALA A 91 -1.90 -1.49 5.87
CA ALA A 91 -0.99 -1.62 4.72
C ALA A 91 0.34 -2.26 5.14
N TYR A 92 0.87 -3.11 4.28
CA TYR A 92 2.18 -3.74 4.41
C TYR A 92 3.10 -3.24 3.31
N ILE A 93 4.27 -2.72 3.69
CA ILE A 93 5.32 -2.29 2.76
C ILE A 93 6.55 -3.15 3.03
N GLY A 94 6.97 -3.95 2.06
CA GLY A 94 8.11 -4.84 2.14
C GLY A 94 9.45 -4.12 2.24
N ALA A 95 10.48 -4.89 2.64
CA ALA A 95 11.83 -4.37 2.78
C ALA A 95 12.39 -3.84 1.45
N GLY A 96 13.19 -2.77 1.50
CA GLY A 96 13.80 -2.18 0.31
C GLY A 96 12.84 -1.47 -0.65
N THR A 97 11.54 -1.47 -0.37
CA THR A 97 10.53 -0.84 -1.24
C THR A 97 10.53 0.67 -1.10
N MET A 98 10.42 1.35 -2.24
CA MET A 98 10.25 2.80 -2.31
C MET A 98 8.78 3.16 -2.57
N MET A 99 8.23 3.98 -1.68
CA MET A 99 7.01 4.74 -1.89
C MET A 99 7.41 6.15 -2.31
N ASP A 100 7.32 6.46 -3.60
CA ASP A 100 7.77 7.75 -4.15
C ASP A 100 6.75 8.86 -3.90
N THR A 101 7.08 10.07 -4.31
CA THR A 101 6.35 11.31 -4.00
C THR A 101 4.88 11.22 -4.38
N PHE A 102 4.02 11.50 -3.39
CA PHE A 102 2.56 11.44 -3.49
C PHE A 102 1.97 10.08 -3.89
N SER A 103 2.77 9.02 -3.80
CA SER A 103 2.21 7.67 -3.91
C SER A 103 1.39 7.32 -2.66
N ARG A 104 0.50 6.35 -2.80
CA ARG A 104 -0.36 5.93 -1.69
C ARG A 104 -0.49 4.41 -1.60
N ALA A 105 -0.40 3.91 -0.39
CA ALA A 105 -0.74 2.56 0.00
C ALA A 105 -2.09 2.58 0.70
N GLY A 106 -3.12 2.08 0.05
CA GLY A 106 -4.49 1.99 0.56
C GLY A 106 -4.60 1.05 1.75
N SER A 107 -5.74 1.11 2.45
CA SER A 107 -5.97 0.26 3.61
C SER A 107 -5.79 -1.22 3.30
N CYS A 108 -4.96 -1.88 4.10
CA CYS A 108 -4.72 -3.32 4.01
C CYS A 108 -4.06 -3.81 2.70
N CYS A 109 -3.62 -2.95 1.79
CA CYS A 109 -2.87 -3.40 0.62
C CYS A 109 -1.55 -4.04 1.04
N GLN A 110 -1.05 -4.96 0.22
CA GLN A 110 0.17 -5.71 0.48
C GLN A 110 1.18 -5.41 -0.64
N ILE A 111 2.28 -4.78 -0.31
CA ILE A 111 3.35 -4.44 -1.25
C ILE A 111 4.60 -5.20 -0.83
N GLY A 112 5.13 -6.00 -1.73
CA GLY A 112 6.28 -6.87 -1.52
C GLY A 112 7.60 -6.12 -1.32
N GLU A 113 8.69 -6.86 -1.39
CA GLU A 113 10.05 -6.33 -1.21
C GLU A 113 10.61 -5.77 -2.51
N ASN A 114 11.53 -4.81 -2.37
CA ASN A 114 12.28 -4.21 -3.48
C ASN A 114 11.38 -3.67 -4.61
N CYS A 115 10.16 -3.26 -4.27
CA CYS A 115 9.24 -2.63 -5.21
C CYS A 115 9.55 -1.14 -5.35
N HIS A 116 9.11 -0.56 -6.46
CA HIS A 116 9.08 0.90 -6.64
C HIS A 116 7.67 1.33 -7.01
N ILE A 117 7.01 2.05 -6.11
CA ILE A 117 5.71 2.67 -6.36
C ILE A 117 5.97 4.12 -6.73
N SER A 118 5.96 4.41 -8.03
CA SER A 118 6.39 5.71 -8.56
C SER A 118 5.45 6.85 -8.18
N ALA A 119 5.90 8.07 -8.44
CA ALA A 119 5.21 9.29 -8.04
C ALA A 119 3.74 9.33 -8.49
N GLY A 120 2.87 9.70 -7.56
CA GLY A 120 1.43 9.82 -7.78
C GLY A 120 0.68 8.51 -7.98
N SER A 121 1.35 7.35 -7.90
CA SER A 121 0.69 6.05 -8.08
C SER A 121 -0.07 5.62 -6.84
N GLY A 122 -1.15 4.84 -7.03
CA GLY A 122 -1.99 4.34 -5.96
C GLY A 122 -2.18 2.83 -5.97
N ILE A 123 -2.03 2.24 -4.77
CA ILE A 123 -2.41 0.85 -4.52
C ILE A 123 -3.68 0.87 -3.67
N GLY A 124 -4.77 0.34 -4.22
CA GLY A 124 -6.11 0.47 -3.64
C GLY A 124 -6.28 -0.24 -2.31
N GLY A 125 -7.12 0.33 -1.47
CA GLY A 125 -7.52 -0.26 -0.20
C GLY A 125 -8.73 -1.19 -0.34
N VAL A 126 -9.06 -1.89 0.75
CA VAL A 126 -10.15 -2.88 0.78
C VAL A 126 -11.25 -2.59 1.81
N LEU A 127 -11.19 -1.47 2.50
CA LEU A 127 -12.17 -1.15 3.55
C LEU A 127 -13.40 -0.41 3.02
N GLU A 128 -13.23 0.48 2.04
CA GLU A 128 -14.32 1.28 1.49
C GLU A 128 -14.16 1.45 -0.03
N PRO A 129 -14.97 0.76 -0.83
CA PRO A 129 -15.91 -0.28 -0.42
C PRO A 129 -15.20 -1.52 0.12
N ALA A 130 -15.88 -2.27 1.01
CA ALA A 130 -15.31 -3.47 1.60
C ALA A 130 -15.11 -4.54 0.51
N GLN A 131 -13.87 -4.98 0.34
CA GLN A 131 -13.49 -6.00 -0.64
C GLN A 131 -12.98 -7.26 0.07
N ALA A 132 -13.17 -8.41 -0.57
CA ALA A 132 -12.77 -9.70 -0.01
C ALA A 132 -11.24 -9.83 0.03
N LEU A 133 -10.57 -9.49 -1.07
CA LEU A 133 -9.12 -9.66 -1.23
C LEU A 133 -8.39 -8.32 -1.20
N PRO A 134 -7.21 -8.25 -0.58
CA PRO A 134 -6.34 -7.08 -0.67
C PRO A 134 -5.76 -6.94 -2.08
N THR A 135 -5.46 -5.72 -2.47
CA THR A 135 -4.60 -5.48 -3.63
C THR A 135 -3.18 -5.87 -3.27
N ILE A 136 -2.54 -6.67 -4.11
CA ILE A 136 -1.21 -7.25 -3.85
C ILE A 136 -0.26 -6.83 -4.96
N ILE A 137 0.87 -6.28 -4.57
CA ILE A 137 2.04 -6.07 -5.42
C ILE A 137 3.10 -7.05 -4.93
N GLU A 138 3.43 -8.06 -5.72
CA GLU A 138 4.45 -9.04 -5.36
C GLU A 138 5.86 -8.42 -5.38
N ASP A 139 6.90 -9.17 -5.06
CA ASP A 139 8.27 -8.65 -4.94
C ASP A 139 8.84 -8.14 -6.28
N ASN A 140 9.78 -7.20 -6.21
CA ASN A 140 10.54 -6.68 -7.36
C ASN A 140 9.69 -6.01 -8.45
N VAL A 141 8.49 -5.55 -8.12
CA VAL A 141 7.58 -4.88 -9.07
C VAL A 141 7.90 -3.39 -9.18
N PHE A 142 7.88 -2.90 -10.41
CA PHE A 142 7.91 -1.47 -10.71
C PHE A 142 6.52 -1.00 -11.15
N VAL A 143 5.95 -0.05 -10.42
CA VAL A 143 4.69 0.61 -10.76
C VAL A 143 4.99 2.01 -11.28
N GLY A 144 4.80 2.24 -12.56
CA GLY A 144 5.07 3.52 -13.23
C GLY A 144 4.20 4.65 -12.72
N ALA A 145 4.71 5.88 -12.82
CA ALA A 145 4.05 7.08 -12.29
C ALA A 145 2.60 7.21 -12.71
N MET A 146 1.76 7.75 -11.81
CA MET A 146 0.34 8.00 -12.05
C MET A 146 -0.48 6.74 -12.38
N SER A 147 -0.01 5.56 -12.00
CA SER A 147 -0.76 4.30 -12.17
C SER A 147 -1.61 3.97 -10.97
N GLU A 148 -2.71 3.24 -11.19
CA GLU A 148 -3.62 2.75 -10.15
C GLU A 148 -3.79 1.24 -10.26
N VAL A 149 -3.59 0.53 -9.14
CA VAL A 149 -3.89 -0.90 -9.03
C VAL A 149 -4.87 -1.07 -7.89
N VAL A 150 -6.08 -1.52 -8.18
CA VAL A 150 -7.21 -1.50 -7.24
C VAL A 150 -8.01 -2.81 -7.25
N GLU A 151 -9.02 -2.89 -6.39
CA GLU A 151 -10.04 -3.96 -6.40
C GLU A 151 -9.46 -5.37 -6.18
N GLY A 152 -8.42 -5.51 -5.36
CA GLY A 152 -7.85 -6.82 -5.06
C GLY A 152 -7.06 -7.45 -6.21
N VAL A 153 -6.65 -6.66 -7.20
CA VAL A 153 -5.75 -7.12 -8.27
C VAL A 153 -4.41 -7.56 -7.68
N ILE A 154 -3.85 -8.61 -8.24
CA ILE A 154 -2.51 -9.11 -7.93
C ILE A 154 -1.57 -8.76 -9.08
N VAL A 155 -0.50 -8.04 -8.79
CA VAL A 155 0.60 -7.82 -9.75
C VAL A 155 1.73 -8.76 -9.42
N GLY A 156 2.01 -9.70 -10.33
CA GLY A 156 2.99 -10.76 -10.15
C GLY A 156 4.42 -10.25 -10.09
N GLU A 157 5.27 -11.01 -9.41
CA GLU A 157 6.68 -10.71 -9.15
C GLU A 157 7.43 -10.23 -10.40
N GLY A 158 8.32 -9.26 -10.21
CA GLY A 158 9.20 -8.75 -11.26
C GLY A 158 8.50 -8.03 -12.41
N SER A 159 7.20 -7.77 -12.29
CA SER A 159 6.44 -7.07 -13.35
C SER A 159 6.74 -5.59 -13.37
N VAL A 160 6.61 -4.98 -14.54
CA VAL A 160 6.72 -3.55 -14.78
C VAL A 160 5.41 -3.03 -15.34
N LEU A 161 4.76 -2.15 -14.61
CA LEU A 161 3.66 -1.35 -15.15
C LEU A 161 4.23 -0.02 -15.65
N SER A 162 4.02 0.31 -16.92
CA SER A 162 4.41 1.62 -17.43
C SER A 162 3.55 2.71 -16.79
N MET A 163 3.93 3.97 -16.95
CA MET A 163 3.16 5.09 -16.40
C MET A 163 1.72 5.10 -16.93
N GLY A 164 0.77 5.50 -16.07
CA GLY A 164 -0.64 5.67 -16.44
C GLY A 164 -1.41 4.36 -16.65
N CYS A 165 -0.97 3.25 -16.05
CA CYS A 165 -1.74 2.00 -16.05
C CYS A 165 -2.84 2.03 -14.99
N TYR A 166 -4.10 1.81 -15.39
CA TYR A 166 -5.26 1.74 -14.50
C TYR A 166 -5.82 0.32 -14.50
N ILE A 167 -5.58 -0.44 -13.44
CA ILE A 167 -5.89 -1.88 -13.38
C ILE A 167 -6.84 -2.17 -12.21
N GLY A 168 -8.07 -2.54 -12.55
CA GLY A 168 -9.08 -3.08 -11.64
C GLY A 168 -9.42 -4.53 -11.99
N GLN A 169 -10.31 -5.16 -11.23
CA GLN A 169 -10.69 -6.56 -11.41
C GLN A 169 -11.24 -6.89 -12.80
N SER A 170 -11.92 -5.96 -13.44
CA SER A 170 -12.52 -6.15 -14.76
C SER A 170 -11.60 -5.78 -15.92
N THR A 171 -10.45 -5.15 -15.64
CA THR A 171 -9.49 -4.72 -16.66
C THR A 171 -8.95 -5.93 -17.42
N LYS A 172 -9.08 -5.91 -18.74
CA LYS A 172 -8.53 -6.95 -19.61
C LYS A 172 -7.06 -6.69 -19.82
N ILE A 173 -6.22 -7.66 -19.49
CA ILE A 173 -4.79 -7.66 -19.77
C ILE A 173 -4.54 -8.64 -20.89
N VAL A 174 -4.14 -8.13 -22.04
CA VAL A 174 -3.96 -8.95 -23.27
C VAL A 174 -2.49 -9.26 -23.44
N ASN A 175 -2.15 -10.54 -23.49
CA ASN A 175 -0.82 -10.99 -23.88
C ASN A 175 -0.66 -10.82 -25.39
N ARG A 176 0.21 -9.91 -25.82
CA ARG A 176 0.40 -9.59 -27.25
C ARG A 176 0.98 -10.72 -28.07
N SER A 177 1.66 -11.70 -27.44
CA SER A 177 2.29 -12.81 -28.18
C SER A 177 1.30 -13.91 -28.57
N ASN A 178 0.26 -14.14 -27.76
CA ASN A 178 -0.68 -15.25 -27.98
C ASN A 178 -2.16 -14.85 -27.95
N GLY A 179 -2.47 -13.57 -27.63
CA GLY A 179 -3.83 -13.08 -27.51
C GLY A 179 -4.59 -13.50 -26.24
N GLU A 180 -3.93 -14.17 -25.32
CA GLU A 180 -4.54 -14.59 -24.05
C GLU A 180 -4.97 -13.38 -23.22
N ILE A 181 -6.15 -13.47 -22.62
CA ILE A 181 -6.71 -12.39 -21.77
C ILE A 181 -6.74 -12.87 -20.33
N THR A 182 -6.10 -12.12 -19.45
CA THR A 182 -6.21 -12.28 -18.00
C THR A 182 -6.99 -11.11 -17.39
N LYS A 183 -7.59 -11.34 -16.20
CA LYS A 183 -8.26 -10.33 -15.40
C LYS A 183 -7.93 -10.56 -13.93
N GLY A 184 -7.90 -9.48 -13.14
CA GLY A 184 -7.62 -9.55 -11.71
C GLY A 184 -6.19 -9.93 -11.35
N ARG A 185 -5.37 -10.29 -12.31
CA ARG A 185 -3.95 -10.62 -12.11
C ARG A 185 -3.09 -10.23 -13.30
N VAL A 186 -1.98 -9.56 -13.03
CA VAL A 186 -0.85 -9.40 -13.96
C VAL A 186 0.08 -10.60 -13.76
N PRO A 187 0.37 -11.40 -14.80
CA PRO A 187 1.32 -12.50 -14.67
C PRO A 187 2.72 -12.00 -14.26
N PRO A 188 3.50 -12.80 -13.52
CA PRO A 188 4.87 -12.43 -13.15
C PRO A 188 5.74 -12.06 -14.38
N TYR A 189 6.71 -11.19 -14.18
CA TYR A 189 7.69 -10.73 -15.17
C TYR A 189 7.07 -10.14 -16.44
N SER A 190 5.86 -9.60 -16.33
CA SER A 190 5.16 -8.93 -17.42
C SER A 190 5.55 -7.47 -17.54
N VAL A 191 5.62 -6.95 -18.77
CA VAL A 191 5.65 -5.51 -19.03
C VAL A 191 4.28 -5.10 -19.55
N VAL A 192 3.58 -4.29 -18.75
CA VAL A 192 2.22 -3.82 -19.03
C VAL A 192 2.26 -2.38 -19.48
N VAL A 193 1.57 -2.07 -20.58
CA VAL A 193 1.39 -0.72 -21.10
C VAL A 193 -0.09 -0.43 -21.23
N PRO A 194 -0.53 0.86 -21.09
CA PRO A 194 -1.90 1.25 -21.38
C PRO A 194 -2.26 0.88 -22.83
N GLY A 195 -3.50 0.39 -23.04
CA GLY A 195 -4.05 0.05 -24.33
C GLY A 195 -5.04 1.09 -24.82
#